data_d5602136ba8e3aaac28c574993a8ecd3
#
_entry.id   d5602136ba8e3aaac28c574993a8ecd3
#
_cell.length_a   1.000
_cell.length_b   1.000
_cell.length_c   1.000
_cell.angle_alpha   90.00
_cell.angle_beta   90.00
_cell.angle_gamma   90.00
#
_symmetry.space_group_name_H-M   'P 1'
#
loop_
_entity.id
_entity.type
_entity.pdbx_description
1 polymer ?
#
loop_
_entity_poly.entity_id
_entity_poly.type
_entity_poly.pdbx_seq_one_letter_code
_entity_poly.pdbx_strand_id
1 'polypeptide(L)'
;MVVTRSEPNDGPLSSELRNLGLPVLLWPAVAVEMIEKGPLEEALKRVESFDWIVFASRHAVAAVTRIVTTAPAGVRIAAVGQATAQVLRQRGWPVDLLPSEANAAALVQAFASLDASVAGAHAGKTARIKGARILFPASSRALPTIAAGLTQLGAEVVQVEAYRTEAAAALDVEACRSWITRGAIGAVTFASPSAVGELEHALGKDDFDRLLSGAPAVAIGPTTARALADRGHTPALAESATLQGLAHTTHRLLQKSGAGPAACSLQGLADGE
;
A
#
# COMPACT_ATOMS: atom_id res chain seq x y z
N MET A 1 5.61 -8.64 -18.08
CA MET A 1 4.75 -8.19 -16.97
C MET A 1 5.20 -6.84 -16.51
N VAL A 2 4.28 -5.92 -16.32
CA VAL A 2 4.58 -4.61 -15.71
C VAL A 2 4.20 -4.62 -14.23
N VAL A 3 5.13 -4.22 -13.38
CA VAL A 3 4.94 -4.00 -11.94
C VAL A 3 4.99 -2.49 -11.69
N THR A 4 3.84 -1.90 -11.29
CA THR A 4 3.73 -0.45 -11.05
C THR A 4 4.14 -0.04 -9.64
N ARG A 5 4.38 -1.00 -8.79
CA ARG A 5 4.83 -0.80 -7.42
C ARG A 5 6.30 -0.39 -7.37
N SER A 6 6.64 0.55 -6.49
CA SER A 6 8.02 0.86 -6.15
C SER A 6 8.64 -0.26 -5.32
N GLU A 7 9.54 -0.99 -5.91
CA GLU A 7 10.36 -2.02 -5.27
C GLU A 7 11.66 -2.24 -6.07
N PRO A 8 12.71 -2.81 -5.46
CA PRO A 8 13.92 -3.18 -6.19
C PRO A 8 13.63 -4.33 -7.16
N ASN A 9 14.58 -4.61 -8.07
CA ASN A 9 14.46 -5.69 -9.06
C ASN A 9 14.20 -7.06 -8.43
N ASP A 10 14.75 -7.32 -7.25
CA ASP A 10 14.56 -8.51 -6.43
C ASP A 10 13.47 -8.32 -5.36
N GLY A 11 12.61 -7.32 -5.55
CA GLY A 11 11.50 -7.03 -4.64
C GLY A 11 10.48 -8.16 -4.55
N PRO A 12 9.63 -8.15 -3.52
CA PRO A 12 8.79 -9.30 -3.19
C PRO A 12 7.79 -9.68 -4.29
N LEU A 13 7.19 -8.71 -5.00
CA LEU A 13 6.29 -9.02 -6.11
C LEU A 13 7.06 -9.47 -7.36
N SER A 14 8.15 -8.77 -7.67
CA SER A 14 9.00 -9.08 -8.82
C SER A 14 9.63 -10.46 -8.71
N SER A 15 10.10 -10.84 -7.52
CA SER A 15 10.64 -12.17 -7.26
C SER A 15 9.58 -13.26 -7.39
N GLU A 16 8.37 -13.03 -6.84
CA GLU A 16 7.28 -14.00 -6.94
C GLU A 16 6.86 -14.22 -8.41
N LEU A 17 6.73 -13.14 -9.19
CA LEU A 17 6.41 -13.23 -10.63
C LEU A 17 7.50 -13.98 -11.41
N ARG A 18 8.79 -13.72 -11.13
CA ARG A 18 9.91 -14.42 -11.78
C ARG A 18 9.97 -15.89 -11.40
N ASN A 19 9.68 -16.24 -10.13
CA ASN A 19 9.59 -17.64 -9.69
C ASN A 19 8.46 -18.39 -10.43
N LEU A 20 7.41 -17.68 -10.85
CA LEU A 20 6.35 -18.19 -11.72
C LEU A 20 6.72 -18.19 -13.22
N GLY A 21 7.97 -17.88 -13.56
CA GLY A 21 8.47 -17.87 -14.95
C GLY A 21 8.08 -16.63 -15.76
N LEU A 22 7.60 -15.57 -15.13
CA LEU A 22 7.17 -14.35 -15.82
C LEU A 22 8.28 -13.30 -15.86
N PRO A 23 8.65 -12.76 -17.05
CA PRO A 23 9.57 -11.64 -17.16
C PRO A 23 8.92 -10.37 -16.58
N VAL A 24 9.68 -9.60 -15.81
CA VAL A 24 9.19 -8.41 -15.09
C VAL A 24 9.85 -7.15 -15.62
N LEU A 25 9.02 -6.16 -15.94
CA LEU A 25 9.40 -4.76 -16.17
C LEU A 25 8.93 -3.95 -14.96
N LEU A 26 9.83 -3.22 -14.33
CA LEU A 26 9.49 -2.30 -13.26
C LEU A 26 9.16 -0.94 -13.84
N TRP A 27 7.89 -0.53 -13.67
CA TRP A 27 7.41 0.81 -13.97
C TRP A 27 6.90 1.44 -12.68
N PRO A 28 7.79 1.83 -11.76
CA PRO A 28 7.36 2.39 -10.49
C PRO A 28 6.58 3.69 -10.75
N ALA A 29 5.27 3.62 -10.59
CA ALA A 29 4.41 4.78 -10.78
C ALA A 29 4.44 5.72 -9.56
N VAL A 30 4.83 5.18 -8.40
CA VAL A 30 4.81 5.87 -7.12
C VAL A 30 6.16 5.72 -6.44
N ALA A 31 6.77 6.83 -6.06
CA ALA A 31 7.91 6.86 -5.14
C ALA A 31 7.41 7.14 -3.71
N VAL A 32 8.06 6.53 -2.74
CA VAL A 32 7.80 6.81 -1.32
C VAL A 32 9.02 7.46 -0.73
N GLU A 33 8.90 8.71 -0.38
CA GLU A 33 9.92 9.49 0.32
C GLU A 33 9.63 9.49 1.81
N MET A 34 10.59 9.06 2.61
CA MET A 34 10.50 9.13 4.07
C MET A 34 10.83 10.54 4.54
N ILE A 35 10.00 11.12 5.39
CA ILE A 35 10.27 12.41 6.00
C ILE A 35 11.25 12.18 7.15
N GLU A 36 12.45 12.72 7.02
CA GLU A 36 13.52 12.49 7.99
C GLU A 36 13.41 13.36 9.22
N LYS A 37 12.86 14.57 9.10
CA LYS A 37 12.71 15.53 10.20
C LYS A 37 11.36 16.23 10.12
N GLY A 38 10.82 16.65 11.26
CA GLY A 38 9.60 17.44 11.28
C GLY A 38 8.54 16.93 12.28
N PRO A 39 7.24 17.09 11.95
CA PRO A 39 6.15 16.81 12.90
C PRO A 39 6.13 15.40 13.46
N LEU A 40 6.57 14.39 12.68
CA LEU A 40 6.66 13.01 13.17
C LEU A 40 7.71 12.87 14.27
N GLU A 41 8.91 13.42 14.09
CA GLU A 41 9.98 13.37 15.10
C GLU A 41 9.54 14.07 16.38
N GLU A 42 8.92 15.25 16.27
CA GLU A 42 8.42 16.00 17.43
C GLU A 42 7.29 15.24 18.17
N ALA A 43 6.41 14.57 17.45
CA ALA A 43 5.38 13.74 18.07
C ALA A 43 6.00 12.53 18.79
N LEU A 44 7.02 11.91 18.20
CA LEU A 44 7.67 10.72 18.75
C LEU A 44 8.57 11.02 19.95
N LYS A 45 9.10 12.25 20.11
CA LYS A 45 9.79 12.69 21.35
C LYS A 45 8.89 12.60 22.59
N ARG A 46 7.58 12.68 22.41
CA ARG A 46 6.56 12.58 23.46
C ARG A 46 5.59 11.43 23.22
N VAL A 47 6.05 10.35 22.62
CA VAL A 47 5.23 9.22 22.21
C VAL A 47 4.44 8.61 23.37
N GLU A 48 5.00 8.60 24.58
CA GLU A 48 4.34 8.11 25.80
C GLU A 48 3.13 8.96 26.23
N SER A 49 2.94 10.16 25.65
CA SER A 49 1.75 10.98 25.90
C SER A 49 0.53 10.53 25.10
N PHE A 50 0.69 9.56 24.19
CA PHE A 50 -0.40 8.98 23.42
C PHE A 50 -0.89 7.67 24.04
N ASP A 51 -2.17 7.40 23.92
CA ASP A 51 -2.77 6.12 24.31
C ASP A 51 -2.65 5.08 23.21
N TRP A 52 -2.61 5.54 21.94
CA TRP A 52 -2.52 4.69 20.77
C TRP A 52 -1.61 5.26 19.68
N ILE A 53 -1.01 4.34 18.92
CA ILE A 53 -0.46 4.63 17.59
C ILE A 53 -1.21 3.79 16.57
N VAL A 54 -1.74 4.44 15.52
CA VAL A 54 -2.48 3.78 14.44
C VAL A 54 -1.63 3.71 13.18
N PHE A 55 -1.39 2.51 12.69
CA PHE A 55 -0.63 2.27 11.46
C PHE A 55 -1.52 1.83 10.31
N ALA A 56 -1.66 2.68 9.30
CA ALA A 56 -2.42 2.35 8.09
C ALA A 56 -1.57 1.69 6.98
N SER A 57 -0.24 1.73 7.11
CA SER A 57 0.66 1.21 6.08
C SER A 57 2.00 0.74 6.64
N ARG A 58 2.69 -0.12 5.88
CA ARG A 58 4.06 -0.56 6.19
C ARG A 58 5.07 0.59 6.14
N HIS A 59 4.81 1.61 5.31
CA HIS A 59 5.65 2.81 5.22
C HIS A 59 5.57 3.65 6.50
N ALA A 60 4.38 3.80 7.07
CA ALA A 60 4.21 4.44 8.39
C ALA A 60 4.97 3.67 9.48
N VAL A 61 4.91 2.34 9.48
CA VAL A 61 5.71 1.51 10.39
C VAL A 61 7.21 1.77 10.18
N ALA A 62 7.69 1.76 8.94
CA ALA A 62 9.09 2.01 8.63
C ALA A 62 9.53 3.40 9.10
N ALA A 63 8.73 4.46 8.87
CA ALA A 63 9.02 5.82 9.28
C ALA A 63 9.15 5.94 10.80
N VAL A 64 8.19 5.40 11.55
CA VAL A 64 8.19 5.45 13.02
C VAL A 64 9.34 4.63 13.61
N THR A 65 9.55 3.40 13.13
CA THR A 65 10.54 2.49 13.71
C THR A 65 12.00 2.83 13.36
N ARG A 66 12.23 3.77 12.46
CA ARG A 66 13.56 4.40 12.28
C ARG A 66 13.94 5.34 13.42
N ILE A 67 12.94 5.92 14.09
CA ILE A 67 13.12 6.91 15.17
C ILE A 67 12.97 6.24 16.53
N VAL A 68 11.93 5.42 16.68
CA VAL A 68 11.64 4.68 17.91
C VAL A 68 11.79 3.18 17.63
N THR A 69 12.90 2.59 18.08
CA THR A 69 13.28 1.21 17.75
C THR A 69 12.50 0.16 18.53
N THR A 70 12.01 0.50 19.72
CA THR A 70 11.23 -0.39 20.60
C THR A 70 9.82 0.14 20.77
N ALA A 71 8.84 -0.75 20.96
CA ALA A 71 7.47 -0.34 21.22
C ALA A 71 7.42 0.53 22.49
N PRO A 72 6.79 1.72 22.44
CA PRO A 72 6.74 2.60 23.60
C PRO A 72 5.85 1.99 24.69
N ALA A 73 6.36 2.05 25.94
CA ALA A 73 5.65 1.49 27.09
C ALA A 73 4.32 2.22 27.34
N GLY A 74 3.26 1.46 27.59
CA GLY A 74 1.95 2.01 27.90
C GLY A 74 1.16 2.53 26.69
N VAL A 75 1.73 2.52 25.49
CA VAL A 75 1.06 2.93 24.24
C VAL A 75 0.61 1.70 23.46
N ARG A 76 -0.67 1.65 23.11
CA ARG A 76 -1.24 0.55 22.34
C ARG A 76 -1.07 0.76 20.83
N ILE A 77 -1.00 -0.34 20.09
CA ILE A 77 -0.71 -0.33 18.67
C ILE A 77 -1.90 -0.90 17.89
N ALA A 78 -2.42 -0.12 16.96
CA ALA A 78 -3.42 -0.57 16.01
C ALA A 78 -2.87 -0.62 14.59
N ALA A 79 -3.24 -1.66 13.83
CA ALA A 79 -2.90 -1.79 12.42
C ALA A 79 -4.16 -1.96 11.59
N VAL A 80 -4.24 -1.30 10.42
CA VAL A 80 -5.39 -1.42 9.51
C VAL A 80 -5.50 -2.81 8.89
N GLY A 81 -4.37 -3.49 8.66
CA GLY A 81 -4.40 -4.79 7.99
C GLY A 81 -3.23 -5.71 8.33
N GLN A 82 -3.39 -6.98 7.99
CA GLN A 82 -2.44 -8.06 8.31
C GLN A 82 -1.01 -7.78 7.85
N ALA A 83 -0.83 -7.22 6.65
CA ALA A 83 0.51 -6.92 6.13
C ALA A 83 1.24 -5.88 6.98
N THR A 84 0.53 -4.88 7.51
CA THR A 84 1.08 -3.88 8.43
C THR A 84 1.35 -4.47 9.81
N ALA A 85 0.42 -5.28 10.31
CA ALA A 85 0.56 -6.00 11.57
C ALA A 85 1.76 -6.97 11.57
N GLN A 86 1.99 -7.65 10.46
CA GLN A 86 3.14 -8.56 10.31
C GLN A 86 4.47 -7.80 10.40
N VAL A 87 4.60 -6.64 9.74
CA VAL A 87 5.82 -5.82 9.80
C VAL A 87 6.07 -5.30 11.23
N LEU A 88 5.02 -4.91 11.96
CA LEU A 88 5.13 -4.52 13.37
C LEU A 88 5.67 -5.67 14.22
N ARG A 89 5.06 -6.86 14.11
CA ARG A 89 5.48 -8.06 14.86
C ARG A 89 6.91 -8.49 14.55
N GLN A 90 7.34 -8.42 13.29
CA GLN A 90 8.72 -8.71 12.87
C GLN A 90 9.74 -7.75 13.52
N ARG A 91 9.29 -6.56 13.94
CA ARG A 91 10.10 -5.58 14.67
C ARG A 91 9.93 -5.65 16.19
N GLY A 92 9.26 -6.70 16.68
CA GLY A 92 9.01 -6.88 18.12
C GLY A 92 7.94 -5.96 18.70
N TRP A 93 7.13 -5.29 17.85
CA TRP A 93 6.03 -4.44 18.30
C TRP A 93 4.75 -5.25 18.44
N PRO A 94 4.03 -5.15 19.58
CA PRO A 94 2.74 -5.79 19.75
C PRO A 94 1.71 -5.14 18.80
N VAL A 95 0.63 -5.86 18.50
CA VAL A 95 -0.53 -5.31 17.80
C VAL A 95 -1.76 -5.63 18.63
N ASP A 96 -2.30 -4.60 19.26
CA ASP A 96 -3.40 -4.70 20.23
C ASP A 96 -4.77 -4.64 19.53
N LEU A 97 -4.84 -3.99 18.35
CA LEU A 97 -6.07 -3.91 17.57
C LEU A 97 -5.78 -4.16 16.09
N LEU A 98 -6.49 -5.12 15.53
CA LEU A 98 -6.48 -5.46 14.13
C LEU A 98 -7.92 -5.78 13.69
N PRO A 99 -8.52 -5.03 12.75
CA PRO A 99 -9.87 -5.31 12.29
C PRO A 99 -9.93 -6.60 11.47
N SER A 100 -11.12 -7.18 11.34
CA SER A 100 -11.36 -8.37 10.51
C SER A 100 -11.17 -8.11 9.02
N GLU A 101 -11.46 -6.89 8.58
CA GLU A 101 -11.23 -6.43 7.22
C GLU A 101 -10.14 -5.36 7.17
N ALA A 102 -9.25 -5.46 6.19
CA ALA A 102 -8.10 -4.55 6.03
C ALA A 102 -8.51 -3.22 5.34
N ASN A 103 -9.39 -2.45 6.00
CA ASN A 103 -9.80 -1.14 5.52
C ASN A 103 -10.01 -0.13 6.66
N ALA A 104 -10.07 1.16 6.30
CA ALA A 104 -10.19 2.26 7.25
C ALA A 104 -11.50 2.24 8.05
N ALA A 105 -12.62 1.90 7.41
CA ALA A 105 -13.93 1.85 8.05
C ALA A 105 -13.99 0.73 9.09
N ALA A 106 -13.46 -0.46 8.76
CA ALA A 106 -13.40 -1.59 9.68
C ALA A 106 -12.51 -1.28 10.90
N LEU A 107 -11.41 -0.53 10.71
CA LEU A 107 -10.59 -0.09 11.85
C LEU A 107 -11.37 0.85 12.77
N VAL A 108 -12.07 1.84 12.25
CA VAL A 108 -12.92 2.76 13.05
C VAL A 108 -14.00 1.99 13.78
N GLN A 109 -14.63 1.02 13.12
CA GLN A 109 -15.65 0.17 13.76
C GLN A 109 -15.04 -0.72 14.86
N ALA A 110 -13.83 -1.25 14.67
CA ALA A 110 -13.14 -2.01 15.70
C ALA A 110 -12.84 -1.15 16.94
N PHE A 111 -12.46 0.11 16.79
CA PHE A 111 -12.32 1.05 17.90
C PHE A 111 -13.66 1.34 18.59
N ALA A 112 -14.75 1.53 17.85
CA ALA A 112 -16.08 1.73 18.41
C ALA A 112 -16.53 0.51 19.24
N SER A 113 -16.18 -0.70 18.83
CA SER A 113 -16.50 -1.94 19.54
C SER A 113 -15.71 -2.08 20.85
N LEU A 114 -14.51 -1.51 20.96
CA LEU A 114 -13.76 -1.47 22.23
C LEU A 114 -14.53 -0.70 23.31
N ASP A 115 -15.09 0.45 22.97
CA ASP A 115 -15.90 1.24 23.92
C ASP A 115 -17.15 0.50 24.39
N ALA A 116 -17.79 -0.26 23.51
CA ALA A 116 -18.98 -1.05 23.84
C ALA A 116 -18.67 -2.22 24.79
N SER A 117 -17.51 -2.86 24.63
CA SER A 117 -17.10 -4.00 25.48
C SER A 117 -16.70 -3.60 26.91
N VAL A 118 -16.36 -2.32 27.12
CA VAL A 118 -15.88 -1.77 28.39
C VAL A 118 -17.01 -1.18 29.24
N ALA A 119 -18.27 -1.23 28.82
CA ALA A 119 -19.43 -0.78 29.61
C ALA A 119 -19.67 -1.59 30.90
N GLY A 120 -18.88 -2.64 31.18
CA GLY A 120 -18.80 -3.42 32.43
C GLY A 120 -17.68 -2.93 33.32
N ALA A 121 -18.05 -2.49 34.48
CA ALA A 121 -17.36 -1.91 35.64
C ALA A 121 -15.94 -2.39 35.97
N HIS A 122 -14.88 -2.15 35.31
CA HIS A 122 -13.46 -2.22 35.81
C HIS A 122 -12.41 -1.89 34.70
N ALA A 123 -12.77 -1.04 33.74
CA ALA A 123 -11.82 -0.64 32.73
C ALA A 123 -10.95 0.55 33.22
N GLY A 124 -9.68 0.33 33.30
CA GLY A 124 -8.71 1.42 33.46
C GLY A 124 -8.85 2.47 32.34
N LYS A 125 -8.34 3.68 32.56
CA LYS A 125 -8.39 4.84 31.61
C LYS A 125 -8.04 4.51 30.15
N THR A 126 -7.31 3.43 29.91
CA THR A 126 -6.72 3.06 28.63
C THR A 126 -7.63 2.30 27.66
N ALA A 127 -8.83 1.87 28.07
CA ALA A 127 -9.71 1.07 27.21
C ALA A 127 -10.75 1.91 26.43
N ARG A 128 -10.96 3.17 26.78
CA ARG A 128 -11.95 4.03 26.14
C ARG A 128 -11.33 4.82 25.02
N ILE A 129 -12.02 4.88 23.87
CA ILE A 129 -11.62 5.71 22.74
C ILE A 129 -11.94 7.19 23.00
N LYS A 130 -13.03 7.47 23.72
CA LYS A 130 -13.42 8.83 24.07
C LYS A 130 -12.38 9.48 24.99
N GLY A 131 -11.80 10.58 24.53
CA GLY A 131 -10.71 11.29 25.21
C GLY A 131 -9.33 10.67 25.05
N ALA A 132 -9.20 9.55 24.34
CA ALA A 132 -7.90 8.95 24.03
C ALA A 132 -7.12 9.83 23.06
N ARG A 133 -5.81 9.97 23.29
CA ARG A 133 -4.88 10.64 22.38
C ARG A 133 -4.27 9.62 21.43
N ILE A 134 -4.46 9.85 20.14
CA ILE A 134 -4.05 8.91 19.09
C ILE A 134 -3.03 9.56 18.16
N LEU A 135 -1.84 8.98 18.07
CA LEU A 135 -0.89 9.32 17.02
C LEU A 135 -1.22 8.55 15.75
N PHE A 136 -1.43 9.26 14.64
CA PHE A 136 -1.68 8.67 13.34
C PHE A 136 -0.60 9.10 12.34
N PRO A 137 0.53 8.37 12.24
CA PRO A 137 1.53 8.58 11.21
C PRO A 137 0.95 8.19 9.84
N ALA A 138 0.84 9.15 8.95
CA ALA A 138 0.11 8.99 7.70
C ALA A 138 0.94 9.45 6.48
N SER A 139 0.49 9.10 5.29
CA SER A 139 0.97 9.66 4.03
C SER A 139 0.48 11.11 3.88
N SER A 140 1.23 11.94 3.14
CA SER A 140 0.78 13.25 2.67
C SER A 140 -0.59 13.21 1.96
N ARG A 141 -0.94 12.08 1.36
CA ARG A 141 -2.21 11.83 0.62
C ARG A 141 -3.18 10.93 1.40
N ALA A 142 -3.06 10.85 2.72
CA ALA A 142 -3.96 10.01 3.51
C ALA A 142 -5.40 10.52 3.44
N LEU A 143 -6.33 9.61 3.15
CA LEU A 143 -7.76 9.92 3.19
C LEU A 143 -8.20 10.23 4.63
N PRO A 144 -9.16 11.14 4.82
CA PRO A 144 -9.57 11.59 6.16
C PRO A 144 -10.33 10.51 6.96
N THR A 145 -10.70 9.39 6.36
CA THR A 145 -11.60 8.39 6.94
C THR A 145 -11.19 7.92 8.34
N ILE A 146 -9.91 7.63 8.56
CA ILE A 146 -9.42 7.16 9.88
C ILE A 146 -9.46 8.31 10.88
N ALA A 147 -8.84 9.45 10.55
CA ALA A 147 -8.75 10.57 11.48
C ALA A 147 -10.15 11.10 11.83
N ALA A 148 -11.00 11.34 10.82
CA ALA A 148 -12.37 11.81 11.02
C ALA A 148 -13.20 10.79 11.81
N GLY A 149 -13.13 9.50 11.48
CA GLY A 149 -13.90 8.47 12.18
C GLY A 149 -13.50 8.35 13.66
N LEU A 150 -12.20 8.36 13.97
CA LEU A 150 -11.72 8.30 15.36
C LEU A 150 -12.07 9.57 16.13
N THR A 151 -12.01 10.75 15.49
CA THR A 151 -12.46 12.02 16.09
C THR A 151 -13.95 12.00 16.38
N GLN A 152 -14.78 11.44 15.50
CA GLN A 152 -16.23 11.27 15.74
C GLN A 152 -16.52 10.35 16.94
N LEU A 153 -15.65 9.38 17.21
CA LEU A 153 -15.72 8.54 18.42
C LEU A 153 -15.22 9.27 19.69
N GLY A 154 -14.79 10.53 19.56
CA GLY A 154 -14.37 11.37 20.68
C GLY A 154 -12.89 11.29 21.03
N ALA A 155 -12.02 10.74 20.15
CA ALA A 155 -10.60 10.74 20.33
C ALA A 155 -9.95 12.08 19.92
N GLU A 156 -8.82 12.43 20.56
CA GLU A 156 -7.90 13.48 20.11
C GLU A 156 -6.91 12.86 19.11
N VAL A 157 -7.11 13.07 17.82
CA VAL A 157 -6.24 12.49 16.78
C VAL A 157 -5.17 13.49 16.36
N VAL A 158 -3.91 13.11 16.56
CA VAL A 158 -2.74 13.82 16.07
C VAL A 158 -2.23 13.12 14.81
N GLN A 159 -2.76 13.53 13.65
CA GLN A 159 -2.27 13.05 12.38
C GLN A 159 -0.98 13.79 12.01
N VAL A 160 0.08 13.05 11.70
CA VAL A 160 1.36 13.60 11.27
C VAL A 160 1.82 12.97 9.96
N GLU A 161 2.38 13.79 9.09
CA GLU A 161 2.96 13.31 7.86
C GLU A 161 4.25 12.53 8.17
N ALA A 162 4.25 11.24 7.85
CA ALA A 162 5.35 10.32 8.10
C ALA A 162 6.14 9.99 6.82
N TYR A 163 5.48 10.06 5.68
CA TYR A 163 6.08 9.82 4.37
C TYR A 163 5.25 10.49 3.29
N ARG A 164 5.90 10.82 2.18
CA ARG A 164 5.26 11.31 0.97
C ARG A 164 5.13 10.20 -0.04
N THR A 165 4.02 10.21 -0.72
CA THR A 165 3.79 9.39 -1.89
C THR A 165 3.77 10.36 -3.06
N GLU A 166 4.80 10.32 -3.87
CA GLU A 166 4.97 11.17 -5.05
C GLU A 166 4.95 10.35 -6.32
N ALA A 167 4.70 11.00 -7.46
CA ALA A 167 4.94 10.38 -8.75
C ALA A 167 6.42 9.97 -8.83
N ALA A 168 6.70 8.77 -9.31
CA ALA A 168 8.09 8.34 -9.43
C ALA A 168 8.79 9.17 -10.53
N ALA A 169 9.70 10.03 -10.12
CA ALA A 169 10.50 10.85 -11.05
C ALA A 169 11.38 10.00 -12.01
N ALA A 170 11.47 8.70 -11.77
CA ALA A 170 12.37 7.80 -12.49
C ALA A 170 11.67 6.93 -13.56
N LEU A 171 10.37 7.18 -13.86
CA LEU A 171 9.71 6.42 -14.93
C LEU A 171 10.15 6.97 -16.29
N ASP A 172 10.89 6.17 -17.05
CA ASP A 172 11.19 6.47 -18.45
C ASP A 172 9.94 6.27 -19.31
N VAL A 173 9.20 7.37 -19.50
CA VAL A 173 7.92 7.39 -20.22
C VAL A 173 8.11 7.02 -21.69
N GLU A 174 9.22 7.38 -22.32
CA GLU A 174 9.50 7.05 -23.72
C GLU A 174 9.77 5.55 -23.88
N ALA A 175 10.53 4.95 -22.97
CA ALA A 175 10.68 3.49 -22.94
C ALA A 175 9.32 2.79 -22.72
N CYS A 176 8.48 3.30 -21.81
CA CYS A 176 7.13 2.77 -21.60
C CYS A 176 6.30 2.81 -22.88
N ARG A 177 6.26 3.94 -23.58
CA ARG A 177 5.55 4.11 -24.87
C ARG A 177 6.03 3.13 -25.93
N SER A 178 7.34 2.91 -26.01
CA SER A 178 7.92 1.92 -26.92
C SER A 178 7.39 0.50 -26.65
N TRP A 179 7.32 0.09 -25.38
CA TRP A 179 6.76 -1.21 -24.99
C TRP A 179 5.25 -1.32 -25.29
N ILE A 180 4.49 -0.25 -25.03
CA ILE A 180 3.04 -0.17 -25.32
C ILE A 180 2.81 -0.33 -26.82
N THR A 181 3.54 0.43 -27.65
CA THR A 181 3.39 0.40 -29.12
C THR A 181 3.72 -0.96 -29.71
N ARG A 182 4.68 -1.66 -29.16
CA ARG A 182 5.06 -3.02 -29.59
C ARG A 182 4.06 -4.09 -29.19
N GLY A 183 3.09 -3.78 -28.33
CA GLY A 183 2.14 -4.77 -27.80
C GLY A 183 2.80 -5.89 -26.99
N ALA A 184 4.00 -5.65 -26.45
CA ALA A 184 4.82 -6.67 -25.79
C ALA A 184 4.54 -6.81 -24.28
N ILE A 185 3.48 -6.19 -23.79
CA ILE A 185 3.08 -6.21 -22.38
C ILE A 185 1.97 -7.24 -22.18
N GLY A 186 2.24 -8.29 -21.41
CA GLY A 186 1.27 -9.36 -21.17
C GLY A 186 0.22 -9.01 -20.13
N ALA A 187 0.56 -8.28 -19.08
CA ALA A 187 -0.38 -7.75 -18.08
C ALA A 187 0.28 -6.66 -17.22
N VAL A 188 -0.54 -5.88 -16.50
CA VAL A 188 -0.10 -4.80 -15.60
C VAL A 188 -0.65 -5.04 -14.20
N THR A 189 0.22 -5.01 -13.19
CA THR A 189 -0.18 -5.23 -11.79
C THR A 189 -0.25 -3.93 -11.02
N PHE A 190 -1.33 -3.72 -10.27
CA PHE A 190 -1.54 -2.55 -9.42
C PHE A 190 -1.71 -2.96 -7.96
N ALA A 191 -0.80 -2.52 -7.11
CA ALA A 191 -0.80 -2.80 -5.68
C ALA A 191 -1.42 -1.68 -4.82
N SER A 192 -1.86 -0.57 -5.42
CA SER A 192 -2.53 0.52 -4.74
C SER A 192 -3.33 1.40 -5.71
N PRO A 193 -4.39 2.11 -5.22
CA PRO A 193 -5.12 3.08 -6.04
C PRO A 193 -4.25 4.23 -6.55
N SER A 194 -3.27 4.68 -5.74
CA SER A 194 -2.35 5.75 -6.14
C SER A 194 -1.49 5.36 -7.34
N ALA A 195 -1.06 4.09 -7.44
CA ALA A 195 -0.29 3.62 -8.59
C ALA A 195 -1.09 3.70 -9.90
N VAL A 196 -2.42 3.57 -9.84
CA VAL A 196 -3.31 3.75 -11.02
C VAL A 196 -3.27 5.20 -11.48
N GLY A 197 -3.53 6.14 -10.56
CA GLY A 197 -3.57 7.57 -10.90
C GLY A 197 -2.22 8.12 -11.33
N GLU A 198 -1.13 7.73 -10.68
CA GLU A 198 0.21 8.21 -11.03
C GLU A 198 0.70 7.64 -12.36
N LEU A 199 0.39 6.38 -12.67
CA LEU A 199 0.74 5.81 -13.99
C LEU A 199 -0.03 6.50 -15.11
N GLU A 200 -1.34 6.75 -14.94
CA GLU A 200 -2.14 7.52 -15.89
C GLU A 200 -1.58 8.94 -16.07
N HIS A 201 -1.23 9.60 -14.96
CA HIS A 201 -0.66 10.94 -15.02
C HIS A 201 0.69 10.97 -15.77
N ALA A 202 1.55 9.99 -15.54
CA ALA A 202 2.85 9.91 -16.18
C ALA A 202 2.77 9.58 -17.68
N LEU A 203 1.93 8.64 -18.07
CA LEU A 203 1.78 8.22 -19.47
C LEU A 203 0.88 9.17 -20.29
N GLY A 204 -0.05 9.85 -19.62
CA GLY A 204 -1.21 10.49 -20.23
C GLY A 204 -2.34 9.49 -20.46
N LYS A 205 -3.58 10.01 -20.56
CA LYS A 205 -4.78 9.17 -20.67
C LYS A 205 -4.74 8.22 -21.89
N ASP A 206 -4.33 8.72 -23.05
CA ASP A 206 -4.37 7.95 -24.30
C ASP A 206 -3.44 6.72 -24.27
N ASP A 207 -2.21 6.91 -23.77
CA ASP A 207 -1.24 5.81 -23.65
C ASP A 207 -1.60 4.86 -22.50
N PHE A 208 -2.20 5.36 -21.42
CA PHE A 208 -2.74 4.54 -20.34
C PHE A 208 -3.90 3.65 -20.83
N ASP A 209 -4.85 4.22 -21.57
CA ASP A 209 -5.97 3.48 -22.14
C ASP A 209 -5.49 2.46 -23.18
N ARG A 210 -4.50 2.83 -24.02
CA ARG A 210 -3.86 1.90 -24.98
C ARG A 210 -3.18 0.75 -24.27
N LEU A 211 -2.44 1.02 -23.20
CA LEU A 211 -1.78 0.01 -22.37
C LEU A 211 -2.80 -1.02 -21.83
N LEU A 212 -3.86 -0.55 -21.20
CA LEU A 212 -4.84 -1.43 -20.55
C LEU A 212 -5.85 -2.05 -21.51
N SER A 213 -5.98 -1.55 -22.74
CA SER A 213 -6.70 -2.21 -23.83
C SER A 213 -5.89 -3.37 -24.41
N GLY A 214 -4.56 -3.27 -24.44
CA GLY A 214 -3.66 -4.31 -24.93
C GLY A 214 -3.19 -5.31 -23.91
N ALA A 215 -3.25 -4.97 -22.62
CA ALA A 215 -2.75 -5.78 -21.52
C ALA A 215 -3.69 -5.74 -20.32
N PRO A 216 -4.18 -6.90 -19.83
CA PRO A 216 -5.10 -6.93 -18.70
C PRO A 216 -4.48 -6.34 -17.44
N ALA A 217 -5.26 -5.52 -16.73
CA ALA A 217 -4.92 -5.01 -15.40
C ALA A 217 -5.27 -6.02 -14.31
N VAL A 218 -4.40 -6.19 -13.33
CA VAL A 218 -4.66 -7.00 -12.13
C VAL A 218 -4.52 -6.12 -10.90
N ALA A 219 -5.60 -6.00 -10.13
CA ALA A 219 -5.67 -5.20 -8.91
C ALA A 219 -5.50 -6.06 -7.67
N ILE A 220 -4.71 -5.60 -6.70
CA ILE A 220 -4.47 -6.33 -5.45
C ILE A 220 -5.73 -6.46 -4.58
N GLY A 221 -6.66 -5.51 -4.69
CA GLY A 221 -7.85 -5.47 -3.84
C GLY A 221 -8.94 -4.55 -4.38
N PRO A 222 -10.15 -4.56 -3.75
CA PRO A 222 -11.34 -3.87 -4.25
C PRO A 222 -11.14 -2.36 -4.45
N THR A 223 -10.41 -1.69 -3.56
CA THR A 223 -10.16 -0.25 -3.67
C THR A 223 -9.33 0.10 -4.90
N THR A 224 -8.34 -0.73 -5.23
CA THR A 224 -7.51 -0.57 -6.43
C THR A 224 -8.31 -0.93 -7.68
N ALA A 225 -9.14 -1.97 -7.63
CA ALA A 225 -10.02 -2.33 -8.71
C ALA A 225 -11.01 -1.22 -9.03
N ARG A 226 -11.57 -0.57 -8.01
CA ARG A 226 -12.46 0.58 -8.18
C ARG A 226 -11.76 1.75 -8.85
N ALA A 227 -10.52 2.06 -8.46
CA ALA A 227 -9.75 3.14 -9.09
C ALA A 227 -9.53 2.93 -10.61
N LEU A 228 -9.41 1.66 -11.05
CA LEU A 228 -9.36 1.28 -12.47
C LEU A 228 -10.75 1.37 -13.13
N ALA A 229 -11.79 0.90 -12.45
CA ALA A 229 -13.16 0.94 -12.94
C ALA A 229 -13.68 2.38 -13.15
N ASP A 230 -13.35 3.30 -12.24
CA ASP A 230 -13.67 4.73 -12.34
C ASP A 230 -13.01 5.40 -13.58
N ARG A 231 -12.02 4.73 -14.19
CA ARG A 231 -11.33 5.11 -15.44
C ARG A 231 -11.79 4.33 -16.69
N GLY A 232 -12.82 3.50 -16.52
CA GLY A 232 -13.40 2.71 -17.62
C GLY A 232 -12.72 1.37 -17.88
N HIS A 233 -11.80 0.92 -17.01
CA HIS A 233 -11.11 -0.36 -17.16
C HIS A 233 -11.65 -1.42 -16.21
N THR A 234 -11.78 -2.66 -16.70
CA THR A 234 -12.24 -3.80 -15.90
C THR A 234 -11.04 -4.67 -15.48
N PRO A 235 -10.50 -4.51 -14.27
CA PRO A 235 -9.36 -5.31 -13.82
C PRO A 235 -9.78 -6.70 -13.34
N ALA A 236 -8.86 -7.65 -13.44
CA ALA A 236 -8.94 -8.86 -12.62
C ALA A 236 -8.61 -8.53 -11.16
N LEU A 237 -9.36 -9.11 -10.23
CA LEU A 237 -9.11 -8.95 -8.80
C LEU A 237 -8.24 -10.10 -8.29
N ALA A 238 -7.20 -9.80 -7.52
CA ALA A 238 -6.38 -10.82 -6.87
C ALA A 238 -7.23 -11.66 -5.91
N GLU A 239 -6.98 -12.98 -5.84
CA GLU A 239 -7.72 -13.91 -4.97
C GLU A 239 -7.57 -13.59 -3.49
N SER A 240 -6.44 -12.99 -3.13
CA SER A 240 -6.21 -12.44 -1.79
C SER A 240 -5.50 -11.10 -1.93
N ALA A 241 -5.76 -10.17 -1.01
CA ALA A 241 -5.15 -8.84 -0.99
C ALA A 241 -3.67 -8.89 -0.51
N THR A 242 -2.88 -9.78 -1.13
CA THR A 242 -1.45 -9.99 -0.87
C THR A 242 -0.65 -9.91 -2.16
N LEU A 243 0.66 -9.67 -2.07
CA LEU A 243 1.52 -9.67 -3.25
C LEU A 243 1.58 -11.05 -3.92
N GLN A 244 1.54 -12.11 -3.14
CA GLN A 244 1.48 -13.48 -3.64
C GLN A 244 0.16 -13.73 -4.38
N GLY A 245 -0.99 -13.34 -3.80
CA GLY A 245 -2.28 -13.44 -4.49
C GLY A 245 -2.33 -12.66 -5.79
N LEU A 246 -1.70 -11.46 -5.81
CA LEU A 246 -1.57 -10.64 -7.02
C LEU A 246 -0.72 -11.36 -8.09
N ALA A 247 0.42 -11.93 -7.72
CA ALA A 247 1.31 -12.66 -8.64
C ALA A 247 0.63 -13.92 -9.21
N HIS A 248 0.01 -14.74 -8.36
CA HIS A 248 -0.66 -15.98 -8.79
C HIS A 248 -1.87 -15.69 -9.70
N THR A 249 -2.68 -14.68 -9.38
CA THR A 249 -3.80 -14.27 -10.24
C THR A 249 -3.30 -13.82 -11.61
N THR A 250 -2.22 -13.05 -11.62
CA THR A 250 -1.60 -12.59 -12.87
C THR A 250 -1.10 -13.76 -13.73
N HIS A 251 -0.36 -14.69 -13.12
CA HIS A 251 0.15 -15.87 -13.83
C HIS A 251 -0.99 -16.71 -14.43
N ARG A 252 -2.02 -17.00 -13.64
CA ARG A 252 -3.18 -17.78 -14.12
C ARG A 252 -3.94 -17.09 -15.24
N LEU A 253 -4.05 -15.76 -15.20
CA LEU A 253 -4.73 -14.98 -16.23
C LEU A 253 -3.97 -15.09 -17.57
N LEU A 254 -2.65 -15.02 -17.54
CA LEU A 254 -1.81 -15.18 -18.73
C LEU A 254 -1.85 -16.60 -19.29
N GLN A 255 -1.91 -17.63 -18.46
CA GLN A 255 -2.07 -19.01 -18.92
C GLN A 255 -3.38 -19.21 -19.67
N LYS A 256 -4.49 -18.63 -19.18
CA LYS A 256 -5.81 -18.72 -19.84
C LYS A 256 -5.88 -17.98 -21.18
N SER A 257 -5.12 -16.90 -21.33
CA SER A 257 -5.08 -16.08 -22.55
C SER A 257 -4.21 -16.67 -23.66
N GLY A 258 -3.60 -17.84 -23.46
CA GLY A 258 -2.71 -18.46 -24.45
C GLY A 258 -1.40 -17.68 -24.67
N ALA A 259 -1.20 -16.60 -23.95
CA ALA A 259 0.03 -15.82 -23.91
C ALA A 259 1.06 -16.49 -22.98
N GLY A 260 1.31 -17.79 -23.21
CA GLY A 260 2.44 -18.48 -22.64
C GLY A 260 3.75 -17.77 -23.03
N PRO A 261 4.86 -17.99 -22.32
CA PRO A 261 6.11 -17.29 -22.57
C PRO A 261 6.61 -17.61 -23.98
N ALA A 262 6.15 -16.87 -24.96
CA ALA A 262 6.86 -16.78 -26.23
C ALA A 262 8.23 -16.22 -25.88
N ALA A 263 9.27 -16.99 -26.15
CA ALA A 263 10.66 -16.69 -25.90
C ALA A 263 11.02 -15.34 -26.54
N CYS A 264 10.80 -14.25 -25.85
CA CYS A 264 11.39 -12.97 -26.19
C CYS A 264 12.77 -12.97 -25.54
N SER A 265 13.75 -13.42 -26.33
CA SER A 265 15.16 -13.31 -25.98
C SER A 265 15.49 -11.85 -25.67
N LEU A 266 15.80 -11.56 -24.41
CA LEU A 266 16.34 -10.27 -23.95
C LEU A 266 17.80 -10.04 -24.43
N GLN A 267 18.19 -10.58 -25.59
CA GLN A 267 19.51 -10.50 -26.19
C GLN A 267 19.67 -9.33 -27.17
N GLY A 268 19.23 -8.14 -26.80
CA GLY A 268 19.31 -7.00 -27.71
C GLY A 268 19.59 -5.62 -27.08
N LEU A 269 19.94 -5.56 -25.80
CA LEU A 269 20.11 -4.26 -25.11
C LEU A 269 21.40 -4.16 -24.25
N ALA A 270 22.43 -4.93 -24.58
CA ALA A 270 23.72 -4.85 -23.90
C ALA A 270 24.84 -4.20 -24.75
N ASP A 271 24.57 -3.76 -25.96
CA ASP A 271 25.58 -3.13 -26.83
C ASP A 271 25.05 -1.78 -27.34
N GLY A 272 25.41 -0.74 -26.64
CA GLY A 272 25.19 0.66 -27.00
C GLY A 272 26.01 1.54 -26.06
N GLU A 273 27.29 1.76 -26.48
CA GLU A 273 28.23 2.71 -25.89
C GLU A 273 27.65 4.12 -25.74
#